data_9722b10f3825fa6fa9247449634237e9
#
_entry.id   9722b10f3825fa6fa9247449634237e9
#
_cell.length_a   1.000
_cell.length_b   1.000
_cell.length_c   1.000
_cell.angle_alpha   90.00
_cell.angle_beta   90.00
_cell.angle_gamma   90.00
#
_symmetry.space_group_name_H-M   'P 1'
#
loop_
_entity.id
_entity.type
_entity.pdbx_description
1 polymer ?
#
loop_
_entity_poly.entity_id
_entity_poly.type
_entity_poly.pdbx_seq_one_letter_code
_entity_poly.pdbx_strand_id
1 'polypeptide(L)'
;MGFRALVGSVWCALLGISFAACGNNVAKLVSPLQTSGSVTIEISRSTTPVFSWNATTTIEAISVANFRVDGTVDRILWGYRGIAATPPITYGSVIPGGISLSVGTPPALQSGNRYRVEVVSGGKASTADWIVP
;
A
#
# COMPACT_ATOMS: atom_id res chain seq x y z
N MET A 1 1.59 -21.55 72.37
CA MET A 1 2.30 -21.95 71.14
C MET A 1 1.60 -21.35 69.98
N GLY A 2 2.19 -20.35 69.43
CA GLY A 2 1.56 -19.55 68.38
C GLY A 2 1.85 -20.09 66.99
N PHE A 3 0.82 -20.17 66.16
CA PHE A 3 0.97 -20.29 64.74
C PHE A 3 0.62 -18.92 64.08
N ARG A 4 1.64 -18.29 63.55
CA ARG A 4 1.49 -17.07 62.75
C ARG A 4 1.08 -17.46 61.33
N ALA A 5 -0.12 -17.11 60.93
CA ALA A 5 -0.55 -17.15 59.56
C ALA A 5 0.07 -15.96 58.80
N LEU A 6 0.87 -16.26 57.79
CA LEU A 6 1.38 -15.30 56.83
C LEU A 6 0.30 -15.04 55.77
N VAL A 7 -0.24 -13.84 55.80
CA VAL A 7 -1.15 -13.35 54.76
C VAL A 7 -0.29 -12.89 53.60
N GLY A 8 -0.30 -13.64 52.50
CA GLY A 8 0.31 -13.27 51.22
C GLY A 8 -0.56 -12.25 50.49
N SER A 9 -0.08 -11.03 50.42
CA SER A 9 -0.71 -9.98 49.60
C SER A 9 -0.47 -10.29 48.12
N VAL A 10 -1.53 -10.64 47.42
CA VAL A 10 -1.54 -10.71 45.97
C VAL A 10 -1.69 -9.30 45.44
N TRP A 11 -0.64 -8.76 44.86
CA TRP A 11 -0.68 -7.52 44.13
C TRP A 11 -1.21 -7.80 42.71
N CYS A 12 -2.48 -7.50 42.48
CA CYS A 12 -3.02 -7.36 41.14
C CYS A 12 -2.48 -6.09 40.52
N ALA A 13 -1.46 -6.24 39.69
CA ALA A 13 -1.05 -5.17 38.77
C ALA A 13 -2.12 -5.02 37.68
N LEU A 14 -2.99 -4.05 37.81
CA LEU A 14 -3.89 -3.56 36.77
C LEU A 14 -3.03 -2.86 35.71
N LEU A 15 -2.68 -3.61 34.67
CA LEU A 15 -2.18 -3.02 33.43
C LEU A 15 -3.34 -2.25 32.76
N GLY A 16 -3.38 -0.95 33.04
CA GLY A 16 -4.23 -0.02 32.32
C GLY A 16 -3.81 0.05 30.87
N ILE A 17 -4.53 -0.65 30.01
CA ILE A 17 -4.43 -0.47 28.57
C ILE A 17 -5.15 0.84 28.26
N SER A 18 -4.39 1.92 28.21
CA SER A 18 -4.87 3.18 27.67
C SER A 18 -5.05 3.01 26.17
N PHE A 19 -6.26 2.72 25.73
CA PHE A 19 -6.66 2.96 24.36
C PHE A 19 -6.69 4.47 24.14
N ALA A 20 -5.59 5.03 23.70
CA ALA A 20 -5.58 6.36 23.13
C ALA A 20 -6.42 6.33 21.86
N ALA A 21 -7.66 6.80 21.98
CA ALA A 21 -8.58 6.91 20.88
C ALA A 21 -8.05 7.92 19.85
N CYS A 22 -7.98 7.48 18.60
CA CYS A 22 -8.55 8.12 17.43
C CYS A 22 -8.22 9.60 17.24
N GLY A 23 -7.04 9.86 16.73
CA GLY A 23 -6.91 10.95 15.79
C GLY A 23 -7.55 10.50 14.47
N ASN A 24 -8.39 11.34 13.86
CA ASN A 24 -8.92 11.18 12.51
C ASN A 24 -7.77 11.29 11.50
N ASN A 25 -6.87 10.33 11.53
CA ASN A 25 -5.93 10.15 10.46
C ASN A 25 -6.68 9.42 9.36
N VAL A 26 -6.96 10.13 8.28
CA VAL A 26 -7.30 9.52 7.00
C VAL A 26 -6.24 8.44 6.78
N ALA A 27 -6.61 7.18 7.00
CA ALA A 27 -5.66 6.10 7.07
C ALA A 27 -5.01 5.94 5.70
N LYS A 28 -3.78 6.39 5.60
CA LYS A 28 -2.85 6.08 4.55
C LYS A 28 -2.70 4.56 4.55
N LEU A 29 -3.26 3.88 3.58
CA LEU A 29 -3.08 2.45 3.43
C LEU A 29 -1.64 2.21 2.99
N VAL A 30 -0.78 1.98 3.96
CA VAL A 30 0.45 1.24 3.67
C VAL A 30 0.02 -0.22 3.52
N SER A 31 0.14 -0.77 2.32
CA SER A 31 -0.17 -2.18 2.10
C SER A 31 0.79 -3.03 2.90
N PRO A 32 0.32 -3.98 3.74
CA PRO A 32 1.19 -4.85 4.51
C PRO A 32 1.97 -5.87 3.66
N LEU A 33 1.69 -5.94 2.35
CA LEU A 33 2.30 -6.87 1.40
C LEU A 33 3.24 -6.14 0.44
N GLN A 34 4.19 -5.37 0.97
CA GLN A 34 5.25 -4.82 0.13
C GLN A 34 6.37 -5.84 -0.04
N THR A 35 6.71 -6.16 -1.27
CA THR A 35 7.95 -6.88 -1.56
C THR A 35 9.14 -5.93 -1.48
N SER A 36 10.29 -6.48 -1.08
CA SER A 36 11.55 -5.75 -0.86
C SER A 36 12.04 -5.08 -2.15
N GLY A 37 11.54 -3.89 -2.43
CA GLY A 37 12.02 -3.02 -3.49
C GLY A 37 12.75 -1.82 -2.90
N SER A 38 13.26 -0.95 -3.77
CA SER A 38 13.93 0.28 -3.37
C SER A 38 12.97 1.39 -2.93
N VAL A 39 11.66 1.19 -3.13
CA VAL A 39 10.62 2.21 -2.97
C VAL A 39 9.48 1.70 -2.09
N THR A 40 9.12 2.48 -1.07
CA THR A 40 7.90 2.27 -0.29
C THR A 40 6.75 3.02 -0.95
N ILE A 41 5.71 2.32 -1.38
CA ILE A 41 4.59 2.89 -2.13
C ILE A 41 3.46 3.21 -1.16
N GLU A 42 2.97 4.44 -1.22
CA GLU A 42 1.77 4.88 -0.53
C GLU A 42 0.64 5.04 -1.55
N ILE A 43 -0.57 4.58 -1.18
CA ILE A 43 -1.73 4.56 -2.09
C ILE A 43 -2.88 5.30 -1.42
N SER A 44 -3.47 6.29 -2.11
CA SER A 44 -4.69 6.94 -1.62
C SER A 44 -5.90 6.02 -1.77
N ARG A 45 -6.81 6.08 -0.80
CA ARG A 45 -8.07 5.31 -0.83
C ARG A 45 -9.06 5.98 -1.78
N SER A 46 -9.15 5.48 -3.00
CA SER A 46 -10.00 6.05 -4.04
C SER A 46 -10.17 5.04 -5.18
N THR A 47 -11.24 5.18 -5.96
CA THR A 47 -11.41 4.49 -7.24
C THR A 47 -10.46 5.03 -8.32
N THR A 48 -9.87 6.19 -8.08
CA THR A 48 -8.80 6.79 -8.89
C THR A 48 -7.60 7.05 -7.98
N PRO A 49 -6.86 6.01 -7.57
CA PRO A 49 -5.81 6.16 -6.59
C PRO A 49 -4.66 7.03 -7.07
N VAL A 50 -4.06 7.73 -6.11
CA VAL A 50 -2.81 8.44 -6.27
C VAL A 50 -1.71 7.62 -5.61
N PHE A 51 -0.63 7.38 -6.33
CA PHE A 51 0.54 6.67 -5.87
C PHE A 51 1.63 7.66 -5.49
N SER A 52 2.20 7.48 -4.32
CA SER A 52 3.29 8.31 -3.80
C SER A 52 4.43 7.45 -3.25
N TRP A 53 5.63 8.00 -3.22
CA TRP A 53 6.82 7.43 -2.62
C TRP A 53 7.76 8.58 -2.25
N ASN A 54 9.01 8.29 -1.85
CA ASN A 54 9.97 9.33 -1.56
C ASN A 54 10.14 10.28 -2.77
N ALA A 55 9.90 11.56 -2.57
CA ALA A 55 9.89 12.61 -3.60
C ALA A 55 11.21 12.74 -4.39
N THR A 56 12.33 12.31 -3.82
CA THR A 56 13.64 12.35 -4.47
C THR A 56 13.91 11.15 -5.37
N THR A 57 13.05 10.12 -5.33
CA THR A 57 13.22 8.90 -6.11
C THR A 57 12.46 8.98 -7.42
N THR A 58 13.17 8.86 -8.53
CA THR A 58 12.62 8.75 -9.88
C THR A 58 12.35 7.29 -10.21
N ILE A 59 11.21 7.01 -10.83
CA ILE A 59 10.85 5.68 -11.31
C ILE A 59 10.99 5.58 -12.82
N GLU A 60 11.26 4.36 -13.30
CA GLU A 60 11.45 4.03 -14.73
C GLU A 60 10.21 3.36 -15.33
N ALA A 61 9.39 2.77 -14.50
CA ALA A 61 8.12 2.16 -14.88
C ALA A 61 7.13 2.16 -13.72
N ILE A 62 5.85 2.16 -14.07
CA ILE A 62 4.73 1.94 -13.16
C ILE A 62 3.67 1.12 -13.86
N SER A 63 3.07 0.18 -13.16
CA SER A 63 1.91 -0.56 -13.66
C SER A 63 0.90 -0.86 -12.56
N VAL A 64 -0.36 -0.95 -12.95
CA VAL A 64 -1.47 -1.40 -12.11
C VAL A 64 -2.10 -2.62 -12.75
N ALA A 65 -2.25 -3.68 -11.98
CA ALA A 65 -2.81 -4.94 -12.43
C ALA A 65 -3.95 -5.42 -11.50
N ASN A 66 -4.88 -6.19 -12.05
CA ASN A 66 -5.89 -6.90 -11.28
C ASN A 66 -5.43 -8.33 -10.97
N PHE A 67 -6.17 -8.97 -10.06
CA PHE A 67 -5.96 -10.37 -9.68
C PHE A 67 -7.06 -11.27 -10.24
N ARG A 68 -6.69 -12.52 -10.51
CA ARG A 68 -7.63 -13.62 -10.72
C ARG A 68 -8.17 -14.13 -9.39
N VAL A 69 -9.20 -14.95 -9.47
CA VAL A 69 -9.81 -15.60 -8.30
C VAL A 69 -8.80 -16.48 -7.54
N ASP A 70 -7.83 -17.06 -8.23
CA ASP A 70 -6.75 -17.86 -7.64
C ASP A 70 -5.64 -17.04 -6.95
N GLY A 71 -5.76 -15.71 -6.97
CA GLY A 71 -4.80 -14.79 -6.36
C GLY A 71 -3.57 -14.48 -7.20
N THR A 72 -3.51 -14.97 -8.44
CA THR A 72 -2.45 -14.59 -9.40
C THR A 72 -2.78 -13.28 -10.10
N VAL A 73 -1.75 -12.55 -10.55
CA VAL A 73 -1.94 -11.35 -11.36
C VAL A 73 -2.55 -11.76 -12.70
N ASP A 74 -3.62 -11.09 -13.10
CA ASP A 74 -4.34 -11.38 -14.34
C ASP A 74 -3.77 -10.59 -15.51
N ARG A 75 -3.95 -9.26 -15.48
CA ARG A 75 -3.52 -8.38 -16.55
C ARG A 75 -3.16 -7.00 -16.04
N ILE A 76 -2.34 -6.30 -16.80
CA ILE A 76 -2.07 -4.88 -16.58
C ILE A 76 -3.26 -4.08 -17.10
N LEU A 77 -3.84 -3.26 -16.22
CA LEU A 77 -4.96 -2.37 -16.53
C LEU A 77 -4.47 -1.01 -17.01
N TRP A 78 -3.35 -0.56 -16.47
CA TRP A 78 -2.74 0.71 -16.77
C TRP A 78 -1.26 0.68 -16.40
N GLY A 79 -0.44 1.39 -17.13
CA GLY A 79 0.97 1.55 -16.79
C GLY A 79 1.79 2.12 -17.93
N TYR A 80 3.03 2.46 -17.59
CA TYR A 80 4.03 3.02 -18.48
C TYR A 80 5.41 2.49 -18.14
N ARG A 81 6.25 2.37 -19.17
CA ARG A 81 7.69 2.09 -19.06
C ARG A 81 8.50 3.12 -19.83
N GLY A 82 9.80 3.17 -19.55
CA GLY A 82 10.70 4.13 -20.19
C GLY A 82 10.40 5.56 -19.77
N ILE A 83 9.94 5.73 -18.51
CA ILE A 83 9.64 7.03 -17.92
C ILE A 83 10.78 7.49 -17.01
N ALA A 84 10.77 8.78 -16.69
CA ALA A 84 11.54 9.37 -15.61
C ALA A 84 10.57 10.23 -14.80
N ALA A 85 9.83 9.57 -13.90
CA ALA A 85 8.74 10.22 -13.18
C ALA A 85 8.99 10.26 -11.68
N THR A 86 8.54 11.34 -11.05
CA THR A 86 8.53 11.54 -9.61
C THR A 86 7.09 11.53 -9.09
N PRO A 87 6.87 11.21 -7.80
CA PRO A 87 5.52 11.22 -7.23
C PRO A 87 4.97 12.66 -7.11
N PRO A 88 3.66 12.83 -7.00
CA PRO A 88 2.62 11.79 -7.06
C PRO A 88 2.20 11.45 -8.49
N ILE A 89 1.72 10.22 -8.71
CA ILE A 89 1.15 9.79 -9.99
C ILE A 89 -0.27 9.27 -9.75
N THR A 90 -1.21 9.73 -10.57
CA THR A 90 -2.62 9.32 -10.48
C THR A 90 -2.90 8.18 -11.46
N TYR A 91 -3.64 7.16 -11.02
CA TYR A 91 -4.15 6.09 -11.90
C TYR A 91 -4.92 6.68 -13.08
N GLY A 92 -4.64 6.18 -14.26
CA GLY A 92 -5.29 6.62 -15.49
C GLY A 92 -4.70 7.88 -16.12
N SER A 93 -3.74 8.55 -15.47
CA SER A 93 -3.08 9.71 -16.07
C SER A 93 -2.14 9.29 -17.20
N VAL A 94 -1.94 10.20 -18.15
CA VAL A 94 -0.93 10.05 -19.21
C VAL A 94 0.42 10.50 -18.65
N ILE A 95 1.44 9.65 -18.80
CA ILE A 95 2.80 9.99 -18.41
C ILE A 95 3.60 10.33 -19.68
N PRO A 96 4.00 11.60 -19.85
CA PRO A 96 4.72 12.02 -21.05
C PRO A 96 6.04 11.26 -21.25
N GLY A 97 6.35 10.92 -22.49
CA GLY A 97 7.58 10.23 -22.87
C GLY A 97 7.59 8.72 -22.61
N GLY A 98 6.59 8.20 -21.88
CA GLY A 98 6.49 6.79 -21.57
C GLY A 98 5.83 5.97 -22.69
N ILE A 99 6.16 4.68 -22.71
CA ILE A 99 5.50 3.69 -23.54
C ILE A 99 4.38 3.06 -22.72
N SER A 100 3.11 3.22 -23.18
CA SER A 100 1.96 2.61 -22.49
C SER A 100 2.06 1.09 -22.48
N LEU A 101 1.72 0.49 -21.35
CA LEU A 101 1.65 -0.96 -21.15
C LEU A 101 0.22 -1.50 -21.32
N SER A 102 -0.77 -0.63 -21.45
CA SER A 102 -2.17 -0.97 -21.66
C SER A 102 -2.68 -0.45 -23.01
N VAL A 103 -3.70 -1.12 -23.53
CA VAL A 103 -4.38 -0.71 -24.76
C VAL A 103 -5.66 0.04 -24.40
N GLY A 104 -5.83 1.24 -24.94
CA GLY A 104 -7.03 2.04 -24.75
C GLY A 104 -7.09 2.77 -23.40
N THR A 105 -8.29 3.20 -23.03
CA THR A 105 -8.56 3.90 -21.78
C THR A 105 -8.51 2.94 -20.61
N PRO A 106 -7.80 3.25 -19.51
CA PRO A 106 -7.80 2.43 -18.32
C PRO A 106 -9.21 2.24 -17.78
N PRO A 107 -9.61 1.01 -17.42
CA PRO A 107 -10.93 0.77 -16.84
C PRO A 107 -11.03 1.38 -15.46
N ALA A 108 -12.25 1.79 -15.06
CA ALA A 108 -12.51 2.20 -13.68
C ALA A 108 -12.23 1.04 -12.71
N LEU A 109 -11.54 1.33 -11.61
CA LEU A 109 -11.32 0.35 -10.57
C LEU A 109 -12.61 0.11 -9.79
N GLN A 110 -12.86 -1.15 -9.46
CA GLN A 110 -14.09 -1.58 -8.80
C GLN A 110 -13.91 -1.65 -7.28
N SER A 111 -14.86 -1.09 -6.54
CA SER A 111 -14.92 -1.21 -5.08
C SER A 111 -14.93 -2.69 -4.66
N GLY A 112 -14.21 -3.01 -3.58
CA GLY A 112 -14.07 -4.35 -3.05
C GLY A 112 -13.04 -5.23 -3.77
N ASN A 113 -12.57 -4.85 -4.94
CA ASN A 113 -11.58 -5.62 -5.68
C ASN A 113 -10.16 -5.28 -5.25
N ARG A 114 -9.29 -6.31 -5.32
CA ARG A 114 -7.86 -6.20 -5.04
C ARG A 114 -7.09 -5.91 -6.31
N TYR A 115 -6.13 -5.01 -6.17
CA TYR A 115 -5.22 -4.60 -7.24
C TYR A 115 -3.78 -4.59 -6.73
N ARG A 116 -2.84 -4.61 -7.66
CA ARG A 116 -1.40 -4.44 -7.40
C ARG A 116 -0.88 -3.27 -8.20
N VAL A 117 -0.11 -2.40 -7.54
CA VAL A 117 0.79 -1.47 -8.22
C VAL A 117 2.21 -2.00 -8.14
N GLU A 118 2.93 -1.90 -9.24
CA GLU A 118 4.36 -2.15 -9.32
C GLU A 118 5.04 -0.89 -9.83
N VAL A 119 6.13 -0.50 -9.19
CA VAL A 119 7.02 0.55 -9.65
C VAL A 119 8.44 0.01 -9.78
N VAL A 120 9.16 0.47 -10.79
CA VAL A 120 10.56 0.11 -11.01
C VAL A 120 11.42 1.34 -10.86
N SER A 121 12.46 1.25 -10.03
CA SER A 121 13.46 2.30 -9.82
C SER A 121 14.85 1.68 -9.68
N GLY A 122 15.81 2.16 -10.46
CA GLY A 122 17.16 1.61 -10.47
C GLY A 122 17.22 0.12 -10.81
N GLY A 123 16.36 -0.34 -11.71
CA GLY A 123 16.25 -1.75 -12.12
C GLY A 123 15.62 -2.67 -11.07
N LYS A 124 15.09 -2.13 -9.96
CA LYS A 124 14.43 -2.91 -8.90
C LYS A 124 12.94 -2.63 -8.87
N ALA A 125 12.14 -3.71 -8.84
CA ALA A 125 10.70 -3.62 -8.70
C ALA A 125 10.29 -3.54 -7.22
N SER A 126 9.34 -2.66 -6.92
CA SER A 126 8.62 -2.58 -5.65
C SER A 126 7.14 -2.74 -5.93
N THR A 127 6.43 -3.53 -5.13
CA THR A 127 5.00 -3.78 -5.31
C THR A 127 4.22 -3.45 -4.05
N ALA A 128 2.98 -3.02 -4.23
CA ALA A 128 2.02 -2.87 -3.14
C ALA A 128 0.63 -3.31 -3.62
N ASP A 129 -0.06 -4.06 -2.77
CA ASP A 129 -1.43 -4.52 -3.04
C ASP A 129 -2.41 -3.71 -2.20
N TRP A 130 -3.57 -3.41 -2.77
CA TRP A 130 -4.65 -2.74 -2.04
C TRP A 130 -6.03 -3.21 -2.50
N ILE A 131 -7.02 -2.93 -1.67
CA ILE A 131 -8.43 -3.11 -1.99
C ILE A 131 -9.04 -1.72 -2.16
N VAL A 132 -9.75 -1.52 -3.25
CA VAL A 132 -10.51 -0.28 -3.50
C VAL A 132 -11.67 -0.22 -2.53
N PRO A 133 -11.87 0.89 -1.79
CA PRO A 133 -12.95 1.04 -0.82
C PRO A 133 -14.34 1.07 -1.46
#